data_515f9ae42d494f9d996375bd2f2515a1
#
_entry.id   515f9ae42d494f9d996375bd2f2515a1
#
_cell.length_a   1.000
_cell.length_b   1.000
_cell.length_c   1.000
_cell.angle_alpha   90.00
_cell.angle_beta   90.00
_cell.angle_gamma   90.00
#
_symmetry.space_group_name_H-M   'P 1'
#
loop_
_entity.id
_entity.type
_entity.pdbx_description
1 polymer ?
#
loop_
_entity_poly.entity_id
_entity_poly.type
_entity_poly.pdbx_seq_one_letter_code
_entity_poly.pdbx_strand_id
1 'polypeptide(L)'
;LLPTMRSGCAELQLGPVAQDEALPFLRQNAPDKPDGVLRAAYLRAGGFLGQALTLLQDAEDEPFVRQFAAAYAAHDRMALLRVLLPMEKAKREQLLPALQQLRACICGALTQRGGLDTASESAAQIVASRSGSELLQASDSIQAAIDALAANASAGAVTGYLAMKLR
;
A
#
# COMPACT_ATOMS: atom_id res chain seq x y z
N LEU A 1 -26.75 -5.68 0.46
CA LEU A 1 -27.79 -6.56 -0.11
C LEU A 1 -29.10 -6.36 0.64
N LEU A 2 -30.20 -6.13 -0.09
CA LEU A 2 -31.51 -5.94 0.50
C LEU A 2 -31.97 -7.21 1.24
N PRO A 3 -32.64 -7.09 2.40
CA PRO A 3 -33.07 -8.24 3.19
C PRO A 3 -33.90 -9.26 2.39
N THR A 4 -34.69 -8.76 1.43
CA THR A 4 -35.53 -9.58 0.53
C THR A 4 -34.72 -10.45 -0.44
N MET A 5 -33.52 -10.03 -0.83
CA MET A 5 -32.64 -10.85 -1.67
C MET A 5 -31.88 -11.90 -0.84
N ARG A 6 -31.67 -11.64 0.44
CA ARG A 6 -30.97 -12.54 1.37
C ARG A 6 -31.82 -13.77 1.71
N SER A 7 -33.12 -13.63 1.78
CA SER A 7 -34.04 -14.73 2.10
C SER A 7 -34.19 -15.79 1.01
N GLY A 8 -33.75 -15.50 -0.22
CA GLY A 8 -33.81 -16.45 -1.36
C GLY A 8 -32.47 -17.10 -1.72
N CYS A 9 -31.38 -16.78 -1.00
CA CYS A 9 -30.04 -17.29 -1.29
C CYS A 9 -29.50 -18.14 -0.13
N ALA A 10 -28.80 -19.23 -0.44
CA ALA A 10 -27.98 -19.92 0.55
C ALA A 10 -26.76 -19.06 0.87
N GLU A 11 -26.56 -18.67 2.12
CA GLU A 11 -25.43 -17.87 2.57
C GLU A 11 -24.27 -18.82 2.89
N LEU A 12 -23.23 -18.79 2.05
CA LEU A 12 -21.99 -19.52 2.30
C LEU A 12 -20.98 -18.55 2.94
N GLN A 13 -20.66 -18.78 4.21
CA GLN A 13 -19.61 -18.00 4.90
C GLN A 13 -18.26 -18.65 4.64
N LEU A 14 -17.38 -17.93 3.92
CA LEU A 14 -15.98 -18.33 3.76
C LEU A 14 -15.19 -17.83 4.96
N GLY A 15 -14.63 -18.75 5.74
CA GLY A 15 -13.73 -18.45 6.86
C GLY A 15 -12.27 -18.34 6.41
N PRO A 16 -11.39 -17.86 7.31
CA PRO A 16 -9.95 -17.88 7.09
C PRO A 16 -9.45 -19.34 6.99
N VAL A 17 -8.48 -19.56 6.10
CA VAL A 17 -7.82 -20.86 5.91
C VAL A 17 -6.68 -20.99 6.91
N ALA A 18 -6.46 -22.20 7.45
CA ALA A 18 -5.36 -22.45 8.37
C ALA A 18 -3.99 -22.24 7.69
N GLN A 19 -2.97 -21.78 8.45
CA GLN A 19 -1.67 -21.38 7.89
C GLN A 19 -0.92 -22.54 7.23
N ASP A 20 -1.05 -23.74 7.74
CA ASP A 20 -0.45 -24.97 7.23
C ASP A 20 -1.00 -25.37 5.85
N GLU A 21 -2.29 -25.09 5.58
CA GLU A 21 -2.91 -25.27 4.27
C GLU A 21 -2.68 -24.09 3.33
N ALA A 22 -2.66 -22.88 3.89
CA ALA A 22 -2.50 -21.63 3.13
C ALA A 22 -1.12 -21.48 2.50
N LEU A 23 -0.05 -21.78 3.23
CA LEU A 23 1.32 -21.56 2.74
C LEU A 23 1.68 -22.41 1.52
N PRO A 24 1.37 -23.71 1.44
CA PRO A 24 1.58 -24.49 0.22
C PRO A 24 0.84 -23.92 -0.98
N PHE A 25 -0.40 -23.48 -0.79
CA PHE A 25 -1.20 -22.87 -1.85
C PHE A 25 -0.58 -21.54 -2.34
N LEU A 26 -0.15 -20.66 -1.42
CA LEU A 26 0.49 -19.40 -1.77
C LEU A 26 1.82 -19.64 -2.49
N ARG A 27 2.62 -20.64 -2.06
CA ARG A 27 3.87 -21.02 -2.72
C ARG A 27 3.65 -21.52 -4.15
N GLN A 28 2.57 -22.26 -4.39
CA GLN A 28 2.22 -22.74 -5.73
C GLN A 28 1.84 -21.58 -6.66
N ASN A 29 1.16 -20.54 -6.14
CA ASN A 29 0.67 -19.41 -6.92
C ASN A 29 1.66 -18.22 -6.99
N ALA A 30 2.68 -18.19 -6.14
CA ALA A 30 3.73 -17.17 -6.12
C ALA A 30 5.10 -17.82 -5.81
N PRO A 31 5.63 -18.67 -6.73
CA PRO A 31 6.85 -19.45 -6.50
C PRO A 31 8.11 -18.59 -6.34
N ASP A 32 8.10 -17.39 -6.92
CA ASP A 32 9.25 -16.47 -6.91
C ASP A 32 9.38 -15.68 -5.61
N LYS A 33 8.41 -15.80 -4.71
CA LYS A 33 8.41 -15.05 -3.44
C LYS A 33 8.97 -15.92 -2.29
N PRO A 34 9.87 -15.38 -1.44
CA PRO A 34 10.41 -16.11 -0.29
C PRO A 34 9.30 -16.41 0.75
N ASP A 35 9.48 -17.48 1.50
CA ASP A 35 8.52 -17.97 2.50
C ASP A 35 8.13 -16.91 3.55
N GLY A 36 9.06 -16.06 3.96
CA GLY A 36 8.80 -14.94 4.86
C GLY A 36 7.75 -13.96 4.32
N VAL A 37 7.85 -13.66 3.02
CA VAL A 37 6.90 -12.79 2.31
C VAL A 37 5.52 -13.44 2.18
N LEU A 38 5.46 -14.73 1.84
CA LEU A 38 4.20 -15.48 1.76
C LEU A 38 3.49 -15.51 3.12
N ARG A 39 4.25 -15.75 4.19
CA ARG A 39 3.72 -15.74 5.57
C ARG A 39 3.25 -14.36 6.00
N ALA A 40 3.98 -13.30 5.68
CA ALA A 40 3.60 -11.92 5.97
C ALA A 40 2.30 -11.53 5.22
N ALA A 41 2.19 -11.89 3.94
CA ALA A 41 0.98 -11.65 3.14
C ALA A 41 -0.24 -12.40 3.72
N TYR A 42 -0.06 -13.66 4.12
CA TYR A 42 -1.10 -14.45 4.78
C TYR A 42 -1.60 -13.80 6.08
N LEU A 43 -0.69 -13.38 6.96
CA LEU A 43 -1.02 -12.73 8.23
C LEU A 43 -1.76 -11.40 8.01
N ARG A 44 -1.28 -10.58 7.07
CA ARG A 44 -1.92 -9.30 6.71
C ARG A 44 -3.32 -9.49 6.09
N ALA A 45 -3.53 -10.58 5.37
CA ALA A 45 -4.81 -10.95 4.79
C ALA A 45 -5.77 -11.59 5.80
N GLY A 46 -5.38 -11.76 7.07
CA GLY A 46 -6.22 -12.40 8.10
C GLY A 46 -6.63 -13.83 7.75
N GLY A 47 -5.80 -14.56 7.00
CA GLY A 47 -6.06 -15.93 6.56
C GLY A 47 -6.91 -16.07 5.29
N PHE A 48 -7.28 -14.96 4.64
CA PHE A 48 -8.03 -14.99 3.37
C PHE A 48 -7.10 -15.10 2.18
N LEU A 49 -7.06 -16.26 1.51
CA LEU A 49 -6.11 -16.55 0.42
C LEU A 49 -6.22 -15.60 -0.76
N GLY A 50 -7.44 -15.21 -1.16
CA GLY A 50 -7.65 -14.25 -2.23
C GLY A 50 -7.01 -12.89 -1.94
N GLN A 51 -7.16 -12.39 -0.71
CA GLN A 51 -6.52 -11.15 -0.27
C GLN A 51 -4.99 -11.30 -0.18
N ALA A 52 -4.51 -12.45 0.30
CA ALA A 52 -3.07 -12.73 0.34
C ALA A 52 -2.45 -12.73 -1.06
N LEU A 53 -3.10 -13.35 -2.05
CA LEU A 53 -2.64 -13.33 -3.44
C LEU A 53 -2.64 -11.92 -4.03
N THR A 54 -3.68 -11.13 -3.78
CA THR A 54 -3.71 -9.71 -4.20
C THR A 54 -2.53 -8.96 -3.61
N LEU A 55 -2.27 -9.11 -2.30
CA LEU A 55 -1.11 -8.47 -1.65
C LEU A 55 0.24 -8.94 -2.22
N LEU A 56 0.33 -10.17 -2.72
CA LEU A 56 1.55 -10.70 -3.36
C LEU A 56 1.70 -10.22 -4.81
N GLN A 57 0.60 -10.01 -5.52
CA GLN A 57 0.57 -9.49 -6.89
C GLN A 57 0.82 -7.97 -6.92
N ASP A 58 0.25 -7.23 -5.97
CA ASP A 58 0.49 -5.79 -5.79
C ASP A 58 1.92 -5.47 -5.31
N ALA A 59 2.72 -6.51 -5.04
CA ALA A 59 4.10 -6.36 -4.57
C ALA A 59 5.09 -5.91 -5.67
N GLU A 60 4.70 -5.90 -6.93
CA GLU A 60 5.42 -5.17 -7.97
C GLU A 60 5.04 -3.69 -7.89
N ASP A 61 5.89 -2.92 -7.21
CA ASP A 61 5.70 -1.48 -7.10
C ASP A 61 5.56 -0.86 -8.49
N GLU A 62 4.48 -0.16 -8.74
CA GLU A 62 4.31 0.60 -9.98
C GLU A 62 5.49 1.57 -10.18
N PRO A 63 5.85 1.89 -11.43
CA PRO A 63 6.97 2.81 -11.72
C PRO A 63 6.89 4.12 -10.94
N PHE A 64 5.69 4.62 -10.71
CA PHE A 64 5.41 5.81 -9.92
C PHE A 64 5.79 5.61 -8.43
N VAL A 65 5.44 4.48 -7.83
CA VAL A 65 5.78 4.16 -6.43
C VAL A 65 7.28 4.01 -6.26
N ARG A 66 7.96 3.37 -7.22
CA ARG A 66 9.43 3.24 -7.21
C ARG A 66 10.12 4.60 -7.29
N GLN A 67 9.66 5.49 -8.17
CA GLN A 67 10.20 6.85 -8.28
C GLN A 67 9.98 7.65 -7.00
N PHE A 68 8.79 7.54 -6.40
CA PHE A 68 8.49 8.14 -5.11
C PHE A 68 9.42 7.62 -4.02
N ALA A 69 9.57 6.31 -3.89
CA ALA A 69 10.41 5.67 -2.89
C ALA A 69 11.86 6.10 -3.02
N ALA A 70 12.41 6.11 -4.24
CA ALA A 70 13.77 6.56 -4.51
C ALA A 70 13.98 8.03 -4.10
N ALA A 71 13.05 8.92 -4.50
CA ALA A 71 13.12 10.34 -4.17
C ALA A 71 12.98 10.58 -2.66
N TYR A 72 12.05 9.90 -2.02
CA TYR A 72 11.78 10.02 -0.59
C TYR A 72 12.95 9.45 0.22
N ALA A 73 13.48 8.29 -0.14
CA ALA A 73 14.64 7.67 0.51
C ALA A 73 15.92 8.53 0.38
N ALA A 74 16.12 9.16 -0.77
CA ALA A 74 17.28 10.04 -1.02
C ALA A 74 17.19 11.42 -0.35
N HIS A 75 16.09 11.75 0.35
CA HIS A 75 15.80 13.10 0.85
C HIS A 75 15.84 14.17 -0.27
N ASP A 76 15.62 13.75 -1.53
CA ASP A 76 15.66 14.66 -2.68
C ASP A 76 14.28 15.30 -2.90
N ARG A 77 14.15 16.51 -2.35
CA ARG A 77 12.93 17.31 -2.46
C ARG A 77 12.55 17.61 -3.91
N MET A 78 13.55 17.85 -4.78
CA MET A 78 13.27 18.18 -6.19
C MET A 78 12.79 16.96 -6.97
N ALA A 79 13.39 15.79 -6.72
CA ALA A 79 12.91 14.54 -7.29
C ALA A 79 11.49 14.22 -6.80
N LEU A 80 11.22 14.41 -5.50
CA LEU A 80 9.88 14.18 -4.93
C LEU A 80 8.83 15.12 -5.57
N LEU A 81 9.14 16.39 -5.77
CA LEU A 81 8.28 17.32 -6.47
C LEU A 81 8.00 16.90 -7.90
N ARG A 82 9.01 16.40 -8.64
CA ARG A 82 8.84 15.89 -10.01
C ARG A 82 7.88 14.70 -10.08
N VAL A 83 7.86 13.87 -9.04
CA VAL A 83 6.93 12.73 -8.94
C VAL A 83 5.52 13.19 -8.59
N LEU A 84 5.37 14.16 -7.68
CA LEU A 84 4.06 14.61 -7.20
C LEU A 84 3.37 15.61 -8.14
N LEU A 85 4.11 16.52 -8.78
CA LEU A 85 3.54 17.58 -9.64
C LEU A 85 2.61 17.06 -10.77
N PRO A 86 2.94 15.97 -11.48
CA PRO A 86 2.02 15.44 -12.50
C PRO A 86 0.64 15.05 -11.94
N MET A 87 0.57 14.69 -10.65
CA MET A 87 -0.67 14.31 -9.98
C MET A 87 -1.64 15.49 -9.81
N GLU A 88 -1.17 16.73 -9.88
CA GLU A 88 -2.00 17.94 -9.80
C GLU A 88 -3.07 17.98 -10.90
N LYS A 89 -2.74 17.43 -12.07
CA LYS A 89 -3.64 17.38 -13.24
C LYS A 89 -4.44 16.07 -13.32
N ALA A 90 -4.20 15.14 -12.40
CA ALA A 90 -4.88 13.86 -12.40
C ALA A 90 -6.34 14.01 -11.98
N LYS A 91 -7.20 13.21 -12.59
CA LYS A 91 -8.59 13.09 -12.15
C LYS A 91 -8.62 12.40 -10.78
N ARG A 92 -9.66 12.72 -9.98
CA ARG A 92 -9.85 12.11 -8.65
C ARG A 92 -9.81 10.59 -8.66
N GLU A 93 -10.40 9.97 -9.68
CA GLU A 93 -10.46 8.52 -9.88
C GLU A 93 -9.07 7.89 -10.05
N GLN A 94 -8.11 8.65 -10.55
CA GLN A 94 -6.71 8.24 -10.72
C GLN A 94 -5.85 8.61 -9.51
N LEU A 95 -6.13 9.77 -8.90
CA LEU A 95 -5.37 10.29 -7.78
C LEU A 95 -5.57 9.45 -6.51
N LEU A 96 -6.80 9.01 -6.24
CA LEU A 96 -7.10 8.23 -5.03
C LEU A 96 -6.34 6.90 -4.98
N PRO A 97 -6.36 6.04 -6.02
CA PRO A 97 -5.55 4.82 -6.05
C PRO A 97 -4.05 5.10 -5.90
N ALA A 98 -3.53 6.12 -6.56
CA ALA A 98 -2.12 6.50 -6.47
C ALA A 98 -1.72 6.86 -5.03
N LEU A 99 -2.52 7.66 -4.32
CA LEU A 99 -2.29 7.99 -2.91
C LEU A 99 -2.36 6.75 -2.01
N GLN A 100 -3.30 5.83 -2.28
CA GLN A 100 -3.42 4.57 -1.55
C GLN A 100 -2.18 3.69 -1.74
N GLN A 101 -1.62 3.62 -2.95
CA GLN A 101 -0.39 2.89 -3.23
C GLN A 101 0.82 3.52 -2.51
N LEU A 102 0.96 4.86 -2.53
CA LEU A 102 2.00 5.54 -1.76
C LEU A 102 1.89 5.23 -0.27
N ARG A 103 0.68 5.28 0.27
CA ARG A 103 0.44 4.93 1.68
C ARG A 103 0.78 3.48 1.97
N ALA A 104 0.40 2.55 1.09
CA ALA A 104 0.74 1.13 1.23
C ALA A 104 2.26 0.91 1.25
N CYS A 105 3.02 1.61 0.40
CA CYS A 105 4.48 1.57 0.38
C CYS A 105 5.07 2.06 1.72
N ILE A 106 4.62 3.21 2.25
CA ILE A 106 5.08 3.73 3.55
C ILE A 106 4.70 2.79 4.71
N CYS A 107 3.47 2.23 4.70
CA CYS A 107 3.05 1.25 5.70
C CYS A 107 3.87 -0.04 5.60
N GLY A 108 4.23 -0.47 4.38
CA GLY A 108 5.16 -1.57 4.15
C GLY A 108 6.52 -1.31 4.80
N ALA A 109 7.07 -0.11 4.62
CA ALA A 109 8.32 0.31 5.25
C ALA A 109 8.23 0.29 6.80
N LEU A 110 7.12 0.76 7.38
CA LEU A 110 6.88 0.67 8.83
C LEU A 110 6.82 -0.78 9.31
N THR A 111 6.12 -1.65 8.57
CA THR A 111 6.01 -3.08 8.88
C THR A 111 7.36 -3.77 8.86
N GLN A 112 8.18 -3.49 7.85
CA GLN A 112 9.53 -4.04 7.73
C GLN A 112 10.45 -3.54 8.84
N ARG A 113 10.33 -2.27 9.24
CA ARG A 113 11.05 -1.73 10.40
C ARG A 113 10.66 -2.41 11.70
N GLY A 114 9.42 -2.89 11.81
CA GLY A 114 8.92 -3.72 12.92
C GLY A 114 9.40 -5.17 12.89
N GLY A 115 10.24 -5.57 11.93
CA GLY A 115 10.82 -6.91 11.81
C GLY A 115 9.97 -7.91 11.01
N LEU A 116 8.96 -7.45 10.29
CA LEU A 116 8.15 -8.28 9.39
C LEU A 116 8.60 -8.04 7.94
N ASP A 117 8.93 -9.10 7.23
CA ASP A 117 9.31 -9.02 5.82
C ASP A 117 8.14 -8.49 4.95
N THR A 118 8.49 -7.60 4.03
CA THR A 118 7.59 -7.13 2.98
C THR A 118 8.19 -7.44 1.61
N ALA A 119 7.33 -7.76 0.63
CA ALA A 119 7.77 -8.04 -0.73
C ALA A 119 8.18 -6.79 -1.52
N SER A 120 7.92 -5.58 -0.98
CA SER A 120 8.15 -4.32 -1.67
C SER A 120 9.61 -3.90 -1.56
N GLU A 121 10.29 -3.84 -2.69
CA GLU A 121 11.65 -3.32 -2.84
C GLU A 121 11.72 -1.82 -2.49
N SER A 122 10.69 -1.07 -2.88
CA SER A 122 10.52 0.34 -2.54
C SER A 122 10.42 0.57 -1.03
N ALA A 123 9.69 -0.29 -0.31
CA ALA A 123 9.61 -0.21 1.14
C ALA A 123 10.98 -0.47 1.80
N ALA A 124 11.74 -1.46 1.31
CA ALA A 124 13.07 -1.76 1.80
C ALA A 124 14.04 -0.57 1.62
N GLN A 125 13.98 0.08 0.46
CA GLN A 125 14.79 1.27 0.17
C GLN A 125 14.49 2.44 1.13
N ILE A 126 13.21 2.67 1.43
CA ILE A 126 12.78 3.73 2.35
C ILE A 126 13.23 3.43 3.80
N VAL A 127 13.10 2.18 4.26
CA VAL A 127 13.49 1.76 5.62
C VAL A 127 14.97 2.01 5.88
N ALA A 128 15.82 1.85 4.87
CA ALA A 128 17.27 2.03 4.99
C ALA A 128 17.67 3.48 5.31
N SER A 129 16.83 4.46 4.95
CA SER A 129 17.19 5.89 5.02
C SER A 129 16.28 6.75 5.90
N ARG A 130 15.06 6.28 6.19
CA ARG A 130 14.06 7.05 6.96
C ARG A 130 13.83 6.48 8.34
N SER A 131 13.67 7.34 9.34
CA SER A 131 13.32 6.96 10.72
C SER A 131 11.85 6.53 10.83
N GLY A 132 11.51 5.78 11.90
CA GLY A 132 10.12 5.38 12.16
C GLY A 132 9.18 6.58 12.35
N SER A 133 9.64 7.66 12.97
CA SER A 133 8.86 8.89 13.15
C SER A 133 8.56 9.60 11.83
N GLU A 134 9.53 9.66 10.90
CA GLU A 134 9.31 10.22 9.56
C GLU A 134 8.31 9.38 8.76
N LEU A 135 8.40 8.06 8.86
CA LEU A 135 7.47 7.14 8.20
C LEU A 135 6.04 7.29 8.74
N LEU A 136 5.88 7.44 10.07
CA LEU A 136 4.56 7.70 10.68
C LEU A 136 4.00 9.03 10.19
N GLN A 137 4.80 10.11 10.23
CA GLN A 137 4.38 11.42 9.71
C GLN A 137 4.00 11.38 8.23
N ALA A 138 4.76 10.62 7.42
CA ALA A 138 4.44 10.45 6.01
C ALA A 138 3.11 9.70 5.81
N SER A 139 2.89 8.60 6.55
CA SER A 139 1.64 7.85 6.53
C SER A 139 0.44 8.73 6.88
N ASP A 140 0.55 9.50 7.99
CA ASP A 140 -0.51 10.41 8.44
C ASP A 140 -0.77 11.51 7.43
N SER A 141 0.29 12.06 6.83
CA SER A 141 0.16 13.11 5.81
C SER A 141 -0.53 12.58 4.55
N ILE A 142 -0.20 11.37 4.10
CA ILE A 142 -0.86 10.76 2.94
C ILE A 142 -2.32 10.42 3.29
N GLN A 143 -2.60 9.93 4.50
CA GLN A 143 -3.97 9.69 4.93
C GLN A 143 -4.80 10.99 4.95
N ALA A 144 -4.26 12.07 5.51
CA ALA A 144 -4.92 13.39 5.51
C ALA A 144 -5.20 13.89 4.07
N ALA A 145 -4.29 13.61 3.13
CA ALA A 145 -4.48 13.93 1.71
C ALA A 145 -5.62 13.11 1.09
N ILE A 146 -5.73 11.82 1.42
CA ILE A 146 -6.83 10.94 1.00
C ILE A 146 -8.17 11.46 1.55
N ASP A 147 -8.22 11.81 2.84
CA ASP A 147 -9.42 12.32 3.51
C ASP A 147 -9.84 13.68 2.93
N ALA A 148 -8.88 14.56 2.65
CA ALA A 148 -9.15 15.85 1.99
C ALA A 148 -9.72 15.64 0.57
N LEU A 149 -9.16 14.68 -0.18
CA LEU A 149 -9.71 14.31 -1.49
C LEU A 149 -11.13 13.75 -1.38
N ALA A 150 -11.42 12.95 -0.35
CA ALA A 150 -12.76 12.46 -0.05
C ALA A 150 -13.74 13.61 0.27
N ALA A 151 -13.25 14.67 0.93
CA ALA A 151 -13.98 15.91 1.22
C ALA A 151 -14.01 16.90 0.05
N ASN A 152 -13.72 16.46 -1.18
CA ASN A 152 -13.73 17.25 -2.41
C ASN A 152 -12.65 18.35 -2.50
N ALA A 153 -11.51 18.21 -1.82
CA ALA A 153 -10.37 19.06 -2.09
C ALA A 153 -9.85 18.87 -3.52
N SER A 154 -9.29 19.93 -4.11
CA SER A 154 -8.72 19.85 -5.46
C SER A 154 -7.41 19.04 -5.46
N ALA A 155 -7.12 18.39 -6.59
CA ALA A 155 -5.86 17.64 -6.77
C ALA A 155 -4.63 18.52 -6.49
N GLY A 156 -4.64 19.79 -6.95
CA GLY A 156 -3.56 20.75 -6.70
C GLY A 156 -3.35 21.06 -5.21
N ALA A 157 -4.43 21.21 -4.43
CA ALA A 157 -4.34 21.42 -2.99
C ALA A 157 -3.73 20.19 -2.28
N VAL A 158 -4.17 18.98 -2.67
CA VAL A 158 -3.69 17.71 -2.11
C VAL A 158 -2.21 17.49 -2.42
N THR A 159 -1.81 17.66 -3.69
CA THR A 159 -0.40 17.51 -4.11
C THR A 159 0.51 18.57 -3.50
N GLY A 160 0.07 19.82 -3.43
CA GLY A 160 0.79 20.90 -2.77
C GLY A 160 1.00 20.64 -1.27
N TYR A 161 -0.03 20.13 -0.60
CA TYR A 161 0.08 19.71 0.80
C TYR A 161 1.11 18.59 0.99
N LEU A 162 1.06 17.54 0.17
CA LEU A 162 2.03 16.44 0.24
C LEU A 162 3.46 16.92 -0.04
N ALA A 163 3.65 17.78 -1.03
CA ALA A 163 4.94 18.36 -1.36
C ALA A 163 5.56 19.16 -0.20
N MET A 164 4.73 19.71 0.68
CA MET A 164 5.21 20.41 1.90
C MET A 164 5.49 19.44 3.05
N LYS A 165 4.72 18.36 3.18
CA LYS A 165 4.77 17.46 4.34
C LYS A 165 5.78 16.33 4.18
N LEU A 166 5.96 15.83 2.97
CA LEU A 166 6.90 14.75 2.64
C LEU A 166 8.30 15.33 2.34
N ARG A 167 9.00 15.74 3.39
CA ARG A 167 10.36 16.31 3.28
C ARG A 167 11.42 15.33 3.67
#